data_cb902ad43bb82b134a93e6b67b74f41f
#
_entry.id   cb902ad43bb82b134a93e6b67b74f41f
#
_cell.length_a   1.000
_cell.length_b   1.000
_cell.length_c   1.000
_cell.angle_alpha   90.00
_cell.angle_beta   90.00
_cell.angle_gamma   90.00
#
_symmetry.space_group_name_H-M   'P 1'
#
loop_
_entity.id
_entity.type
_entity.pdbx_description
1 polymer ?
#
loop_
_entity_poly.entity_id
_entity_poly.type
_entity_poly.pdbx_seq_one_letter_code
_entity_poly.pdbx_strand_id
1 'polypeptide(L)'
;MSESICRFIPAKDYADDLKTVHFVYETEHNSLKQPFLRPIYYLFLVTCGSATLKTGGRSHKVEVGDLFFAFSGCPYELESDGEFRYLYISFFGSCVLQIFERLGINIKEPVYRGVDNISEIWFSAISRFNEKNADFLSKSVLMYTLSFIGCEEGGKEIKQSDNTMLEMILNYVDNHYRELSLTLSSVASIFAYTDNYLSSIFKKQMRMGFNQYVNHLRIAYALRMIEDGCGSVREIASESGFSDALYFSKVFKKKVGMTPSEKIKQRE
;
A
#
# COMPACT_ATOMS: atom_id res chain seq x y z
N MET A 1 27.42 21.60 -28.92
CA MET A 1 27.09 20.22 -29.27
C MET A 1 26.61 19.55 -27.99
N SER A 2 25.34 19.22 -27.89
CA SER A 2 24.77 18.49 -26.72
C SER A 2 25.24 17.04 -26.82
N GLU A 3 26.06 16.60 -25.90
CA GLU A 3 26.40 15.19 -25.78
C GLU A 3 25.16 14.40 -25.43
N SER A 4 24.89 13.36 -26.19
CA SER A 4 23.81 12.40 -25.88
C SER A 4 24.18 11.62 -24.63
N ILE A 5 23.35 11.70 -23.59
CA ILE A 5 23.52 10.92 -22.36
C ILE A 5 22.77 9.61 -22.52
N CYS A 6 23.50 8.52 -22.75
CA CYS A 6 22.95 7.18 -22.76
C CYS A 6 23.39 6.43 -21.50
N ARG A 7 22.46 5.95 -20.69
CA ARG A 7 22.74 5.13 -19.51
C ARG A 7 22.08 3.78 -19.65
N PHE A 8 22.83 2.72 -19.40
CA PHE A 8 22.30 1.37 -19.39
C PHE A 8 21.36 1.18 -18.20
N ILE A 9 20.15 0.69 -18.47
CA ILE A 9 19.16 0.35 -17.45
C ILE A 9 19.23 -1.17 -17.27
N PRO A 10 19.72 -1.68 -16.13
CA PRO A 10 19.67 -3.12 -15.87
C PRO A 10 18.21 -3.55 -15.76
N ALA A 11 17.85 -4.59 -16.51
CA ALA A 11 16.51 -5.17 -16.46
C ALA A 11 16.23 -5.69 -15.05
N LYS A 12 15.23 -5.12 -14.39
CA LYS A 12 14.66 -5.60 -13.13
C LYS A 12 13.15 -5.57 -13.29
N ASP A 13 12.54 -6.74 -13.31
CA ASP A 13 11.10 -6.91 -13.50
C ASP A 13 10.32 -6.60 -12.22
N TYR A 14 10.19 -5.32 -11.88
CA TYR A 14 9.31 -4.89 -10.77
C TYR A 14 7.96 -4.34 -11.25
N ALA A 15 7.80 -4.14 -12.55
CA ALA A 15 6.80 -3.20 -13.04
C ALA A 15 5.36 -3.68 -12.90
N ASP A 16 5.10 -4.98 -12.96
CA ASP A 16 3.73 -5.49 -13.05
C ASP A 16 3.06 -5.78 -11.70
N ASP A 17 3.85 -5.89 -10.64
CA ASP A 17 3.34 -6.26 -9.31
C ASP A 17 3.00 -5.08 -8.41
N LEU A 18 3.38 -3.84 -8.75
CA LEU A 18 3.05 -2.65 -7.99
C LEU A 18 1.73 -2.05 -8.47
N LYS A 19 0.74 -2.03 -7.58
CA LYS A 19 -0.59 -1.46 -7.85
C LYS A 19 -0.86 -0.30 -6.93
N THR A 20 -1.30 0.82 -7.49
CA THR A 20 -1.81 1.97 -6.75
C THR A 20 -3.33 1.84 -6.58
N VAL A 21 -3.86 2.31 -5.44
CA VAL A 21 -5.29 2.21 -5.09
C VAL A 21 -5.94 3.57 -5.03
N HIS A 22 -5.30 4.51 -4.33
CA HIS A 22 -5.80 5.87 -4.18
C HIS A 22 -4.68 6.87 -4.45
N PHE A 23 -5.05 7.99 -5.05
CA PHE A 23 -4.26 9.21 -5.11
C PHE A 23 -5.16 10.36 -4.69
N VAL A 24 -4.91 10.95 -3.51
CA VAL A 24 -5.85 11.88 -2.85
C VAL A 24 -5.11 13.11 -2.36
N TYR A 25 -5.75 14.26 -2.46
CA TYR A 25 -5.38 15.48 -1.76
C TYR A 25 -6.35 15.69 -0.60
N GLU A 26 -5.86 15.55 0.63
CA GLU A 26 -6.63 15.75 1.84
C GLU A 26 -6.48 17.18 2.33
N THR A 27 -7.59 17.91 2.34
CA THR A 27 -7.63 19.33 2.72
C THR A 27 -8.26 19.59 4.09
N GLU A 28 -9.02 18.60 4.61
CA GLU A 28 -9.72 18.69 5.89
C GLU A 28 -9.26 17.57 6.82
N HIS A 29 -8.02 17.68 7.33
CA HIS A 29 -7.52 16.68 8.24
C HIS A 29 -8.12 16.87 9.64
N ASN A 30 -8.99 15.95 10.03
CA ASN A 30 -9.37 15.76 11.43
C ASN A 30 -8.33 14.83 12.08
N SER A 31 -7.62 15.30 13.09
CA SER A 31 -6.62 14.51 13.84
C SER A 31 -7.13 13.11 14.13
N LEU A 32 -6.43 12.11 13.62
CA LEU A 32 -6.78 10.71 13.80
C LEU A 32 -6.27 10.27 15.17
N LYS A 33 -7.13 10.37 16.21
CA LYS A 33 -6.81 10.02 17.60
C LYS A 33 -6.84 8.52 17.87
N GLN A 34 -7.11 7.69 16.86
CA GLN A 34 -7.07 6.23 16.97
C GLN A 34 -6.12 5.63 15.97
N PRO A 35 -5.39 4.57 16.34
CA PRO A 35 -4.46 3.94 15.43
C PRO A 35 -5.18 3.41 14.18
N PHE A 36 -4.73 3.85 13.02
CA PHE A 36 -5.19 3.32 11.74
C PHE A 36 -4.38 2.08 11.39
N LEU A 37 -5.07 0.97 11.23
CA LEU A 37 -4.48 -0.28 10.75
C LEU A 37 -5.01 -0.57 9.35
N ARG A 38 -4.17 -0.37 8.35
CA ARG A 38 -4.50 -0.62 6.94
C ARG A 38 -3.62 -1.72 6.35
N PRO A 39 -4.13 -2.53 5.42
CA PRO A 39 -3.37 -3.63 4.82
C PRO A 39 -2.51 -3.23 3.63
N ILE A 40 -2.49 -1.95 3.31
CA ILE A 40 -1.77 -1.36 2.18
C ILE A 40 -0.76 -0.35 2.70
N TYR A 41 0.20 -0.05 1.87
CA TYR A 41 1.20 0.99 2.15
C TYR A 41 0.67 2.35 1.72
N TYR A 42 1.11 3.37 2.41
CA TYR A 42 0.83 4.76 2.07
C TYR A 42 2.13 5.53 1.98
N LEU A 43 2.24 6.36 0.97
CA LEU A 43 3.24 7.42 0.87
C LEU A 43 2.52 8.76 0.92
N PHE A 44 2.90 9.57 1.88
CA PHE A 44 2.32 10.89 2.12
C PHE A 44 3.32 11.98 1.75
N LEU A 45 2.81 13.11 1.25
CA LEU A 45 3.53 14.36 1.07
C LEU A 45 2.80 15.47 1.82
N VAL A 46 3.45 16.08 2.80
CA VAL A 46 2.89 17.21 3.56
C VAL A 46 2.92 18.47 2.71
N THR A 47 1.76 19.13 2.56
CA THR A 47 1.59 20.31 1.71
C THR A 47 1.30 21.58 2.50
N CYS A 48 0.78 21.46 3.74
CA CYS A 48 0.51 22.59 4.63
C CYS A 48 0.57 22.15 6.09
N GLY A 49 1.09 23.00 6.94
CA GLY A 49 1.14 22.78 8.40
C GLY A 49 2.17 21.77 8.86
N SER A 50 1.95 21.25 10.06
CA SER A 50 2.80 20.21 10.66
C SER A 50 1.95 19.26 11.51
N ALA A 51 2.43 18.04 11.67
CA ALA A 51 1.79 17.02 12.49
C ALA A 51 2.82 16.13 13.19
N THR A 52 2.36 15.34 14.15
CA THR A 52 3.11 14.28 14.76
C THR A 52 2.61 12.94 14.24
N LEU A 53 3.46 12.22 13.52
CA LEU A 53 3.24 10.84 13.11
C LEU A 53 3.68 9.91 14.25
N LYS A 54 2.76 9.11 14.79
CA LYS A 54 3.06 8.04 15.75
C LYS A 54 2.97 6.70 15.03
N THR A 55 4.05 5.98 14.93
CA THR A 55 4.13 4.64 14.32
C THR A 55 5.31 3.85 14.85
N GLY A 56 5.22 2.51 14.84
CA GLY A 56 6.31 1.65 15.30
C GLY A 56 6.77 1.91 16.75
N GLY A 57 5.90 2.47 17.61
CA GLY A 57 6.24 2.85 18.97
C GLY A 57 7.07 4.13 19.12
N ARG A 58 7.20 4.91 18.04
CA ARG A 58 7.94 6.18 17.98
C ARG A 58 7.05 7.30 17.49
N SER A 59 7.48 8.54 17.80
CA SER A 59 6.84 9.77 17.32
C SER A 59 7.82 10.54 16.44
N HIS A 60 7.34 10.98 15.28
CA HIS A 60 8.11 11.72 14.29
C HIS A 60 7.36 13.00 13.94
N LYS A 61 8.03 14.15 14.04
CA LYS A 61 7.49 15.41 13.53
C LYS A 61 7.57 15.40 12.02
N VAL A 62 6.47 15.77 11.35
CA VAL A 62 6.38 15.97 9.90
C VAL A 62 5.90 17.37 9.60
N GLU A 63 6.47 18.00 8.59
CA GLU A 63 6.18 19.39 8.18
C GLU A 63 6.17 19.53 6.66
N VAL A 64 5.83 20.71 6.17
CA VAL A 64 5.68 20.96 4.72
C VAL A 64 6.94 20.53 3.96
N GLY A 65 6.74 19.75 2.90
CA GLY A 65 7.78 19.17 2.06
C GLY A 65 8.27 17.79 2.51
N ASP A 66 7.91 17.35 3.73
CA ASP A 66 8.28 16.00 4.18
C ASP A 66 7.44 14.92 3.48
N LEU A 67 8.13 13.85 3.11
CA LEU A 67 7.51 12.58 2.72
C LEU A 67 7.52 11.62 3.91
N PHE A 68 6.46 10.83 4.07
CA PHE A 68 6.48 9.77 5.06
C PHE A 68 5.65 8.56 4.64
N PHE A 69 6.03 7.40 5.18
CA PHE A 69 5.34 6.15 4.92
C PHE A 69 4.49 5.70 6.10
N ALA A 70 3.30 5.16 5.78
CA ALA A 70 2.60 4.26 6.67
C ALA A 70 2.66 2.85 6.11
N PHE A 71 3.02 1.91 6.97
CA PHE A 71 3.35 0.53 6.58
C PHE A 71 2.15 -0.39 6.71
N SER A 72 2.02 -1.31 5.77
CA SER A 72 0.99 -2.34 5.80
C SER A 72 1.02 -3.10 7.13
N GLY A 73 -0.15 -3.25 7.76
CA GLY A 73 -0.28 -3.96 9.03
C GLY A 73 0.34 -3.29 10.26
N CYS A 74 0.87 -2.08 10.12
CA CYS A 74 1.39 -1.30 11.23
C CYS A 74 0.42 -0.17 11.57
N PRO A 75 -0.03 -0.05 12.83
CA PRO A 75 -0.88 1.07 13.22
C PRO A 75 -0.09 2.38 13.18
N TYR A 76 -0.76 3.43 12.74
CA TYR A 76 -0.23 4.79 12.78
C TYR A 76 -1.32 5.79 13.20
N GLU A 77 -0.89 6.88 13.79
CA GLU A 77 -1.72 8.03 14.17
C GLU A 77 -1.07 9.29 13.62
N LEU A 78 -1.91 10.24 13.21
CA LEU A 78 -1.50 11.58 12.82
C LEU A 78 -2.23 12.58 13.74
N GLU A 79 -1.46 13.35 14.47
CA GLU A 79 -1.97 14.42 15.35
C GLU A 79 -1.45 15.76 14.84
N SER A 80 -2.36 16.70 14.61
CA SER A 80 -2.02 18.10 14.32
C SER A 80 -2.83 19.03 15.23
N ASP A 81 -2.21 20.13 15.65
CA ASP A 81 -2.85 21.15 16.48
C ASP A 81 -3.42 22.32 15.65
N GLY A 82 -3.33 22.23 14.32
CA GLY A 82 -3.75 23.28 13.41
C GLY A 82 -4.10 22.77 12.03
N GLU A 83 -4.12 23.67 11.07
CA GLU A 83 -4.35 23.32 9.66
C GLU A 83 -3.24 22.37 9.18
N PHE A 84 -3.65 21.19 8.67
CA PHE A 84 -2.73 20.20 8.16
C PHE A 84 -3.30 19.59 6.88
N ARG A 85 -2.56 19.74 5.76
CA ARG A 85 -2.96 19.21 4.47
C ARG A 85 -1.85 18.34 3.89
N TYR A 86 -2.25 17.30 3.19
CA TYR A 86 -1.30 16.39 2.57
C TYR A 86 -1.87 15.72 1.32
N LEU A 87 -0.99 15.30 0.44
CA LEU A 87 -1.28 14.38 -0.63
C LEU A 87 -0.88 12.97 -0.18
N TYR A 88 -1.59 11.94 -0.63
CA TYR A 88 -1.12 10.58 -0.44
C TYR A 88 -1.43 9.67 -1.63
N ILE A 89 -0.55 8.69 -1.81
CA ILE A 89 -0.75 7.56 -2.70
C ILE A 89 -0.78 6.31 -1.84
N SER A 90 -1.83 5.51 -1.96
CA SER A 90 -1.89 4.19 -1.36
C SER A 90 -1.57 3.12 -2.40
N PHE A 91 -0.82 2.10 -2.02
CA PHE A 91 -0.31 1.09 -2.94
C PHE A 91 -0.05 -0.24 -2.25
N PHE A 92 0.04 -1.29 -3.05
CA PHE A 92 0.39 -2.64 -2.60
C PHE A 92 1.07 -3.40 -3.75
N GLY A 93 1.61 -4.57 -3.46
CA GLY A 93 2.24 -5.46 -4.42
C GLY A 93 3.35 -6.29 -3.80
N SER A 94 3.66 -7.41 -4.40
CA SER A 94 4.71 -8.32 -3.94
C SER A 94 6.09 -7.69 -3.97
N CYS A 95 6.35 -6.80 -4.92
CA CYS A 95 7.64 -6.11 -5.07
C CYS A 95 7.88 -4.98 -4.05
N VAL A 96 6.85 -4.56 -3.26
CA VAL A 96 6.98 -3.41 -2.36
C VAL A 96 8.08 -3.60 -1.32
N LEU A 97 8.18 -4.79 -0.74
CA LEU A 97 9.22 -5.09 0.26
C LEU A 97 10.62 -5.04 -0.34
N GLN A 98 10.81 -5.53 -1.58
CA GLN A 98 12.09 -5.45 -2.31
C GLN A 98 12.48 -3.99 -2.59
N ILE A 99 11.51 -3.19 -3.02
CA ILE A 99 11.71 -1.76 -3.22
C ILE A 99 12.13 -1.09 -1.91
N PHE A 100 11.44 -1.38 -0.82
CA PHE A 100 11.74 -0.81 0.49
C PHE A 100 13.11 -1.22 1.01
N GLU A 101 13.46 -2.50 0.89
CA GLU A 101 14.77 -3.00 1.25
C GLU A 101 15.88 -2.33 0.42
N ARG A 102 15.69 -2.28 -0.90
CA ARG A 102 16.64 -1.63 -1.82
C ARG A 102 16.86 -0.14 -1.51
N LEU A 103 15.80 0.57 -1.12
CA LEU A 103 15.84 2.01 -0.83
C LEU A 103 16.09 2.31 0.65
N GLY A 104 16.25 1.30 1.51
CA GLY A 104 16.42 1.47 2.95
C GLY A 104 15.16 1.95 3.68
N ILE A 105 13.98 1.85 3.03
CA ILE A 105 12.71 2.32 3.61
C ILE A 105 12.28 1.38 4.73
N ASN A 106 12.10 1.92 5.93
CA ASN A 106 11.75 1.11 7.09
C ASN A 106 10.90 1.88 8.11
N ILE A 107 10.21 1.13 9.00
CA ILE A 107 9.29 1.70 9.99
C ILE A 107 9.98 2.51 11.11
N LYS A 108 11.27 2.33 11.31
CA LYS A 108 12.01 3.05 12.36
C LYS A 108 12.31 4.49 11.97
N GLU A 109 12.51 4.70 10.67
CA GLU A 109 12.80 5.99 10.03
C GLU A 109 11.85 6.19 8.85
N PRO A 110 10.55 6.46 9.11
CA PRO A 110 9.53 6.51 8.07
C PRO A 110 9.45 7.86 7.34
N VAL A 111 10.20 8.88 7.80
CA VAL A 111 10.14 10.26 7.31
C VAL A 111 11.37 10.61 6.48
N TYR A 112 11.15 11.20 5.32
CA TYR A 112 12.19 11.62 4.35
C TYR A 112 12.07 13.10 4.08
N ARG A 113 13.19 13.83 4.19
CA ARG A 113 13.27 15.29 4.08
C ARG A 113 14.13 15.70 2.89
N GLY A 114 13.98 16.96 2.47
CA GLY A 114 14.85 17.55 1.45
C GLY A 114 14.63 17.02 0.04
N VAL A 115 13.42 16.52 -0.25
CA VAL A 115 13.05 16.09 -1.59
C VAL A 115 12.51 17.29 -2.37
N ASP A 116 13.44 18.07 -2.92
CA ASP A 116 13.12 19.31 -3.64
C ASP A 116 12.22 19.06 -4.87
N ASN A 117 11.28 19.99 -5.11
CA ASN A 117 10.40 20.05 -6.27
C ASN A 117 9.42 18.90 -6.47
N ILE A 118 9.32 17.96 -5.53
CA ILE A 118 8.41 16.83 -5.70
C ILE A 118 6.93 17.24 -5.59
N SER A 119 6.66 18.27 -4.79
CA SER A 119 5.31 18.80 -4.58
C SER A 119 4.66 19.30 -5.88
N GLU A 120 5.43 19.96 -6.75
CA GLU A 120 4.93 20.43 -8.04
C GLU A 120 4.48 19.28 -8.95
N ILE A 121 5.23 18.17 -8.93
CA ILE A 121 4.92 16.98 -9.71
C ILE A 121 3.64 16.32 -9.18
N TRP A 122 3.49 16.20 -7.86
CA TRP A 122 2.31 15.64 -7.25
C TRP A 122 1.07 16.47 -7.55
N PHE A 123 1.14 17.80 -7.41
CA PHE A 123 0.03 18.70 -7.74
C PHE A 123 -0.30 18.70 -9.24
N SER A 124 0.70 18.72 -10.09
CA SER A 124 0.50 18.62 -11.54
C SER A 124 -0.16 17.29 -11.94
N ALA A 125 0.21 16.20 -11.31
CA ALA A 125 -0.38 14.90 -11.59
C ALA A 125 -1.84 14.82 -11.12
N ILE A 126 -2.13 15.21 -9.87
CA ILE A 126 -3.50 15.12 -9.34
C ILE A 126 -4.47 16.05 -10.07
N SER A 127 -4.00 17.20 -10.55
CA SER A 127 -4.84 18.11 -11.35
C SER A 127 -5.24 17.57 -12.73
N ARG A 128 -4.48 16.58 -13.25
CA ARG A 128 -4.75 15.91 -14.54
C ARG A 128 -5.41 14.55 -14.37
N PHE A 129 -5.66 14.15 -13.13
CA PHE A 129 -6.17 12.83 -12.77
C PHE A 129 -7.59 12.65 -13.33
N ASN A 130 -7.82 11.56 -14.05
CA ASN A 130 -9.11 11.13 -14.55
C ASN A 130 -9.15 9.61 -14.71
N GLU A 131 -10.32 9.03 -14.94
CA GLU A 131 -10.53 7.57 -15.00
C GLU A 131 -9.63 6.86 -16.03
N LYS A 132 -9.22 7.53 -17.11
CA LYS A 132 -8.43 6.93 -18.20
C LYS A 132 -6.92 6.89 -17.91
N ASN A 133 -6.43 7.72 -16.99
CA ASN A 133 -5.00 7.86 -16.72
C ASN A 133 -4.62 7.66 -15.24
N ALA A 134 -5.59 7.34 -14.40
CA ALA A 134 -5.45 7.25 -12.95
C ALA A 134 -4.31 6.32 -12.51
N ASP A 135 -4.26 5.12 -13.09
CA ASP A 135 -3.26 4.10 -12.83
C ASP A 135 -1.85 4.52 -13.29
N PHE A 136 -1.75 5.08 -14.49
CA PHE A 136 -0.48 5.58 -15.03
C PHE A 136 0.07 6.75 -14.20
N LEU A 137 -0.76 7.75 -13.89
CA LEU A 137 -0.32 8.92 -13.13
C LEU A 137 0.09 8.57 -11.71
N SER A 138 -0.75 7.83 -10.99
CA SER A 138 -0.45 7.47 -9.60
C SER A 138 0.80 6.59 -9.50
N LYS A 139 0.95 5.62 -10.40
CA LYS A 139 2.14 4.75 -10.45
C LYS A 139 3.39 5.54 -10.84
N SER A 140 3.29 6.45 -11.83
CA SER A 140 4.41 7.28 -12.26
C SER A 140 4.90 8.21 -11.14
N VAL A 141 3.98 8.89 -10.45
CA VAL A 141 4.31 9.75 -9.31
C VAL A 141 4.96 8.95 -8.18
N LEU A 142 4.40 7.79 -7.84
CA LEU A 142 4.97 6.90 -6.83
C LEU A 142 6.40 6.48 -7.19
N MET A 143 6.62 5.95 -8.40
CA MET A 143 7.94 5.48 -8.83
C MET A 143 8.95 6.64 -8.94
N TYR A 144 8.52 7.79 -9.43
CA TYR A 144 9.35 9.00 -9.46
C TYR A 144 9.77 9.42 -8.05
N THR A 145 8.82 9.47 -7.09
CA THR A 145 9.12 9.82 -5.70
C THR A 145 10.09 8.82 -5.05
N LEU A 146 9.88 7.53 -5.26
CA LEU A 146 10.76 6.48 -4.74
C LEU A 146 12.18 6.60 -5.30
N SER A 147 12.37 7.12 -6.51
CA SER A 147 13.71 7.30 -7.11
C SER A 147 14.57 8.33 -6.38
N PHE A 148 13.97 9.28 -5.66
CA PHE A 148 14.70 10.27 -4.84
C PHE A 148 15.10 9.73 -3.48
N ILE A 149 14.29 8.87 -2.88
CA ILE A 149 14.51 8.35 -1.52
C ILE A 149 15.79 7.50 -1.45
N GLY A 150 16.19 6.84 -2.54
CA GLY A 150 17.38 5.98 -2.58
C GLY A 150 18.67 6.67 -3.01
N CYS A 151 18.68 7.99 -3.20
CA CYS A 151 19.84 8.73 -3.73
C CYS A 151 20.79 9.27 -2.66
N GLU A 152 20.51 9.13 -1.36
CA GLU A 152 21.47 9.51 -0.34
C GLU A 152 22.67 8.55 -0.35
N GLU A 153 23.88 9.11 -0.55
CA GLU A 153 25.16 8.37 -0.51
C GLU A 153 25.36 7.77 0.88
N GLY A 154 25.04 6.53 1.03
CA GLY A 154 25.17 5.80 2.31
C GLY A 154 24.60 4.39 2.28
N GLY A 155 24.46 3.79 1.11
CA GLY A 155 23.97 2.43 0.94
C GLY A 155 24.82 1.44 1.72
N LYS A 156 24.32 1.02 2.90
CA LYS A 156 24.81 -0.21 3.56
C LYS A 156 24.58 -1.37 2.62
N GLU A 157 25.64 -2.13 2.35
CA GLU A 157 25.54 -3.41 1.63
C GLU A 157 24.39 -4.24 2.21
N ILE A 158 23.39 -4.47 1.39
CA ILE A 158 22.21 -5.26 1.77
C ILE A 158 22.68 -6.72 1.79
N LYS A 159 22.78 -7.29 2.98
CA LYS A 159 22.90 -8.74 3.14
C LYS A 159 21.63 -9.37 2.59
N GLN A 160 21.76 -10.11 1.52
CA GLN A 160 20.71 -11.00 1.02
C GLN A 160 20.32 -11.96 2.16
N SER A 161 19.16 -11.79 2.75
CA SER A 161 18.62 -12.67 3.78
C SER A 161 17.13 -12.88 3.57
N ASP A 162 16.67 -14.08 3.85
CA ASP A 162 15.28 -14.60 4.09
C ASP A 162 14.05 -13.92 3.42
N ASN A 163 14.23 -12.76 2.81
CA ASN A 163 13.17 -11.94 2.24
C ASN A 163 12.67 -12.46 0.88
N THR A 164 13.57 -13.03 0.07
CA THR A 164 13.25 -13.52 -1.29
C THR A 164 12.10 -14.53 -1.27
N MET A 165 12.04 -15.33 -0.23
CA MET A 165 11.04 -16.37 -0.06
C MET A 165 9.65 -15.80 0.27
N LEU A 166 9.57 -14.87 1.22
CA LEU A 166 8.30 -14.22 1.54
C LEU A 166 7.74 -13.47 0.32
N GLU A 167 8.61 -12.87 -0.46
CA GLU A 167 8.25 -12.19 -1.70
C GLU A 167 7.63 -13.13 -2.73
N MET A 168 8.23 -14.31 -2.93
CA MET A 168 7.67 -15.34 -3.80
C MET A 168 6.29 -15.79 -3.30
N ILE A 169 6.11 -15.94 -1.99
CA ILE A 169 4.84 -16.29 -1.38
C ILE A 169 3.81 -15.17 -1.56
N LEU A 170 4.20 -13.91 -1.33
CA LEU A 170 3.31 -12.76 -1.52
C LEU A 170 2.89 -12.62 -2.98
N ASN A 171 3.84 -12.74 -3.92
CA ASN A 171 3.55 -12.74 -5.35
C ASN A 171 2.55 -13.85 -5.72
N TYR A 172 2.77 -15.05 -5.22
CA TYR A 172 1.82 -16.15 -5.43
C TYR A 172 0.43 -15.80 -4.90
N VAL A 173 0.34 -15.30 -3.66
CA VAL A 173 -0.94 -14.90 -3.04
C VAL A 173 -1.62 -13.76 -3.81
N ASP A 174 -0.87 -12.75 -4.23
CA ASP A 174 -1.39 -11.60 -4.99
C ASP A 174 -1.96 -11.98 -6.37
N ASN A 175 -1.46 -13.07 -6.95
CA ASN A 175 -1.98 -13.59 -8.22
C ASN A 175 -3.16 -14.58 -8.06
N HIS A 176 -3.32 -15.18 -6.86
CA HIS A 176 -4.28 -16.25 -6.62
C HIS A 176 -5.34 -15.95 -5.55
N TYR A 177 -5.35 -14.73 -4.96
CA TYR A 177 -6.23 -14.41 -3.81
C TYR A 177 -7.73 -14.60 -4.08
N ARG A 178 -8.16 -14.55 -5.34
CA ARG A 178 -9.57 -14.80 -5.71
C ARG A 178 -9.93 -16.28 -5.76
N GLU A 179 -8.94 -17.15 -5.78
CA GLU A 179 -9.20 -18.59 -5.80
C GLU A 179 -9.72 -19.07 -4.43
N LEU A 180 -10.79 -19.85 -4.44
CA LEU A 180 -11.36 -20.45 -3.21
C LEU A 180 -10.39 -21.46 -2.57
N SER A 181 -9.54 -22.08 -3.38
CA SER A 181 -8.51 -23.05 -2.97
C SER A 181 -7.34 -22.41 -2.24
N LEU A 182 -7.18 -21.08 -2.30
CA LEU A 182 -6.07 -20.40 -1.63
C LEU A 182 -6.26 -20.40 -0.11
N THR A 183 -5.50 -21.25 0.55
CA THR A 183 -5.43 -21.38 2.01
C THR A 183 -3.98 -21.29 2.47
N LEU A 184 -3.75 -21.06 3.77
CA LEU A 184 -2.39 -21.10 4.34
C LEU A 184 -1.71 -22.44 4.02
N SER A 185 -2.44 -23.55 4.17
CA SER A 185 -1.92 -24.92 3.95
C SER A 185 -1.59 -25.18 2.49
N SER A 186 -2.43 -24.68 1.53
CA SER A 186 -2.13 -24.85 0.11
C SER A 186 -0.86 -24.08 -0.29
N VAL A 187 -0.68 -22.87 0.21
CA VAL A 187 0.53 -22.08 -0.04
C VAL A 187 1.75 -22.70 0.65
N ALA A 188 1.61 -23.15 1.91
CA ALA A 188 2.69 -23.85 2.62
C ALA A 188 3.15 -25.09 1.85
N SER A 189 2.22 -25.88 1.32
CA SER A 189 2.53 -27.06 0.51
C SER A 189 3.28 -26.73 -0.79
N ILE A 190 2.87 -25.67 -1.51
CA ILE A 190 3.49 -25.23 -2.76
C ILE A 190 4.96 -24.83 -2.54
N PHE A 191 5.23 -24.14 -1.44
CA PHE A 191 6.58 -23.67 -1.10
C PHE A 191 7.38 -24.65 -0.22
N ALA A 192 6.87 -25.88 -0.02
CA ALA A 192 7.47 -26.91 0.81
C ALA A 192 7.72 -26.49 2.27
N TYR A 193 6.80 -25.71 2.84
CA TYR A 193 6.82 -25.31 4.25
C TYR A 193 5.73 -25.95 5.08
N THR A 194 5.90 -25.89 6.40
CA THR A 194 4.83 -26.21 7.34
C THR A 194 3.92 -24.98 7.55
N ASP A 195 2.64 -25.24 7.83
CA ASP A 195 1.64 -24.19 8.14
C ASP A 195 2.11 -23.28 9.29
N ASN A 196 2.71 -23.87 10.31
CA ASN A 196 3.22 -23.14 11.48
C ASN A 196 4.36 -22.18 11.10
N TYR A 197 5.28 -22.64 10.26
CA TYR A 197 6.41 -21.83 9.81
C TYR A 197 5.92 -20.66 8.95
N LEU A 198 5.08 -20.94 7.96
CA LEU A 198 4.51 -19.89 7.09
C LEU A 198 3.68 -18.88 7.89
N SER A 199 2.83 -19.36 8.83
CA SER A 199 2.05 -18.48 9.72
C SER A 199 2.94 -17.58 10.57
N SER A 200 4.07 -18.13 11.08
CA SER A 200 5.03 -17.38 11.89
C SER A 200 5.73 -16.28 11.08
N ILE A 201 6.20 -16.61 9.86
CA ILE A 201 6.83 -15.65 8.96
C ILE A 201 5.86 -14.54 8.61
N PHE A 202 4.62 -14.89 8.20
CA PHE A 202 3.59 -13.90 7.88
C PHE A 202 3.35 -12.94 9.04
N LYS A 203 3.17 -13.46 10.26
CA LYS A 203 2.97 -12.62 11.45
C LYS A 203 4.19 -11.74 11.76
N LYS A 204 5.39 -12.29 11.62
CA LYS A 204 6.64 -11.58 11.93
C LYS A 204 6.92 -10.46 10.92
N GLN A 205 6.78 -10.74 9.64
CA GLN A 205 7.13 -9.82 8.55
C GLN A 205 5.99 -8.87 8.19
N MET A 206 4.76 -9.42 8.04
CA MET A 206 3.60 -8.65 7.63
C MET A 206 2.80 -8.06 8.80
N ARG A 207 3.18 -8.38 10.05
CA ARG A 207 2.47 -7.96 11.28
C ARG A 207 0.99 -8.33 11.30
N MET A 208 0.58 -9.24 10.42
CA MET A 208 -0.79 -9.76 10.32
C MET A 208 -0.79 -11.23 9.94
N GLY A 209 -1.91 -11.93 10.16
CA GLY A 209 -2.06 -13.32 9.74
C GLY A 209 -2.35 -13.45 8.23
N PHE A 210 -2.00 -14.61 7.66
CA PHE A 210 -2.23 -14.94 6.25
C PHE A 210 -3.69 -14.68 5.81
N ASN A 211 -4.68 -15.21 6.54
CA ASN A 211 -6.09 -15.00 6.21
C ASN A 211 -6.52 -13.54 6.28
N GLN A 212 -5.90 -12.74 7.16
CA GLN A 212 -6.15 -11.30 7.20
C GLN A 212 -5.63 -10.62 5.94
N TYR A 213 -4.45 -10.99 5.47
CA TYR A 213 -3.85 -10.49 4.25
C TYR A 213 -4.72 -10.83 3.03
N VAL A 214 -5.07 -12.11 2.85
CA VAL A 214 -5.93 -12.55 1.75
C VAL A 214 -7.29 -11.83 1.77
N ASN A 215 -7.93 -11.74 2.94
CA ASN A 215 -9.20 -11.00 3.07
C ASN A 215 -9.07 -9.51 2.73
N HIS A 216 -7.90 -8.90 2.95
CA HIS A 216 -7.67 -7.52 2.53
C HIS A 216 -7.67 -7.35 1.02
N LEU A 217 -6.94 -8.21 0.31
CA LEU A 217 -6.91 -8.21 -1.15
C LEU A 217 -8.31 -8.41 -1.72
N ARG A 218 -9.05 -9.38 -1.18
CA ARG A 218 -10.42 -9.69 -1.59
C ARG A 218 -11.38 -8.50 -1.37
N ILE A 219 -11.30 -7.83 -0.22
CA ILE A 219 -12.15 -6.65 0.06
C ILE A 219 -11.74 -5.45 -0.80
N ALA A 220 -10.45 -5.24 -1.06
CA ALA A 220 -10.02 -4.19 -1.98
C ALA A 220 -10.57 -4.41 -3.40
N TYR A 221 -10.56 -5.66 -3.87
CA TYR A 221 -11.16 -6.02 -5.15
C TYR A 221 -12.69 -5.82 -5.15
N ALA A 222 -13.39 -6.23 -4.07
CA ALA A 222 -14.82 -6.03 -3.92
C ALA A 222 -15.23 -4.53 -3.96
N LEU A 223 -14.44 -3.66 -3.33
CA LEU A 223 -14.68 -2.21 -3.39
C LEU A 223 -14.57 -1.68 -4.82
N ARG A 224 -13.57 -2.13 -5.58
CA ARG A 224 -13.43 -1.77 -6.99
C ARG A 224 -14.63 -2.23 -7.82
N MET A 225 -15.08 -3.46 -7.64
CA MET A 225 -16.29 -3.96 -8.32
C MET A 225 -17.53 -3.10 -8.03
N ILE A 226 -17.67 -2.65 -6.79
CA ILE A 226 -18.75 -1.72 -6.42
C ILE A 226 -18.58 -0.39 -7.15
N GLU A 227 -17.38 0.15 -7.21
CA GLU A 227 -17.06 1.39 -7.93
C GLU A 227 -17.31 1.24 -9.43
N ASP A 228 -16.99 0.09 -10.01
CA ASP A 228 -17.22 -0.24 -11.43
C ASP A 228 -18.70 -0.54 -11.77
N GLY A 229 -19.59 -0.59 -10.78
CA GLY A 229 -21.02 -0.72 -11.03
C GLY A 229 -21.66 -2.06 -10.69
N CYS A 230 -20.94 -2.97 -10.14
CA CYS A 230 -21.55 -4.22 -9.71
C CYS A 230 -22.50 -4.00 -8.52
N GLY A 231 -23.79 -4.29 -8.70
CA GLY A 231 -24.83 -4.11 -7.69
C GLY A 231 -25.20 -5.39 -6.92
N SER A 232 -24.66 -6.53 -7.31
CA SER A 232 -24.99 -7.81 -6.68
C SER A 232 -23.98 -8.19 -5.60
N VAL A 233 -24.41 -8.16 -4.34
CA VAL A 233 -23.55 -8.58 -3.19
C VAL A 233 -23.06 -10.02 -3.36
N ARG A 234 -23.89 -10.92 -3.91
CA ARG A 234 -23.53 -12.33 -4.13
C ARG A 234 -22.47 -12.47 -5.21
N GLU A 235 -22.60 -11.72 -6.29
CA GLU A 235 -21.62 -11.69 -7.38
C GLU A 235 -20.29 -11.11 -6.91
N ILE A 236 -20.32 -9.96 -6.23
CA ILE A 236 -19.15 -9.34 -5.65
C ILE A 236 -18.41 -10.31 -4.71
N ALA A 237 -19.13 -11.01 -3.84
CA ALA A 237 -18.54 -12.00 -2.95
C ALA A 237 -17.84 -13.12 -3.72
N SER A 238 -18.51 -13.72 -4.71
CA SER A 238 -18.00 -14.81 -5.52
C SER A 238 -16.75 -14.39 -6.29
N GLU A 239 -16.82 -13.29 -7.03
CA GLU A 239 -15.73 -12.78 -7.85
C GLU A 239 -14.53 -12.30 -7.02
N SER A 240 -14.78 -11.88 -5.78
CA SER A 240 -13.73 -11.51 -4.83
C SER A 240 -13.09 -12.71 -4.12
N GLY A 241 -13.52 -13.95 -4.43
CA GLY A 241 -12.96 -15.18 -3.86
C GLY A 241 -13.54 -15.60 -2.51
N PHE A 242 -14.73 -15.10 -2.13
CA PHE A 242 -15.45 -15.60 -0.96
C PHE A 242 -16.44 -16.70 -1.35
N SER A 243 -16.38 -17.85 -0.67
CA SER A 243 -17.32 -18.94 -0.87
C SER A 243 -18.70 -18.68 -0.25
N ASP A 244 -18.79 -17.77 0.72
CA ASP A 244 -19.99 -17.45 1.48
C ASP A 244 -20.22 -15.93 1.53
N ALA A 245 -21.37 -15.49 0.98
CA ALA A 245 -21.74 -14.08 0.92
C ALA A 245 -22.06 -13.47 2.31
N LEU A 246 -22.48 -14.29 3.28
CA LEU A 246 -22.72 -13.81 4.65
C LEU A 246 -21.39 -13.56 5.36
N TYR A 247 -20.43 -14.49 5.20
CA TYR A 247 -19.07 -14.29 5.71
C TYR A 247 -18.41 -13.10 5.04
N PHE A 248 -18.50 -12.97 3.72
CA PHE A 248 -18.05 -11.78 3.00
C PHE A 248 -18.61 -10.50 3.61
N SER A 249 -19.93 -10.41 3.81
CA SER A 249 -20.59 -9.21 4.34
C SER A 249 -20.08 -8.85 5.75
N LYS A 250 -19.82 -9.86 6.60
CA LYS A 250 -19.21 -9.66 7.93
C LYS A 250 -17.81 -9.10 7.84
N VAL A 251 -16.97 -9.68 6.97
CA VAL A 251 -15.57 -9.24 6.75
C VAL A 251 -15.55 -7.84 6.16
N PHE A 252 -16.40 -7.58 5.16
CA PHE A 252 -16.54 -6.28 4.50
C PHE A 252 -16.93 -5.21 5.51
N LYS A 253 -18.01 -5.41 6.28
CA LYS A 253 -18.44 -4.46 7.32
C LYS A 253 -17.36 -4.18 8.35
N LYS A 254 -16.64 -5.22 8.80
CA LYS A 254 -15.53 -5.06 9.75
C LYS A 254 -14.40 -4.21 9.19
N LYS A 255 -14.16 -4.26 7.86
CA LYS A 255 -13.05 -3.56 7.20
C LYS A 255 -13.41 -2.17 6.71
N VAL A 256 -14.60 -2.01 6.17
CA VAL A 256 -15.08 -0.79 5.50
C VAL A 256 -15.91 0.08 6.44
N GLY A 257 -16.42 -0.49 7.54
CA GLY A 257 -17.29 0.20 8.50
C GLY A 257 -18.80 0.12 8.16
N MET A 258 -19.14 -0.28 6.94
CA MET A 258 -20.52 -0.44 6.48
C MET A 258 -20.71 -1.74 5.70
N THR A 259 -21.94 -2.15 5.48
CA THR A 259 -22.24 -3.36 4.70
C THR A 259 -22.02 -3.14 3.20
N PRO A 260 -21.79 -4.22 2.41
CA PRO A 260 -21.70 -4.11 0.96
C PRO A 260 -22.94 -3.44 0.34
N SER A 261 -24.14 -3.78 0.81
CA SER A 261 -25.39 -3.20 0.32
C SER A 261 -25.51 -1.70 0.60
N GLU A 262 -25.06 -1.24 1.77
CA GLU A 262 -24.99 0.19 2.11
C GLU A 262 -23.98 0.91 1.20
N LYS A 263 -22.82 0.29 0.92
CA LYS A 263 -21.79 0.87 0.05
C LYS A 263 -22.26 0.99 -1.40
N ILE A 264 -22.99 0.00 -1.91
CA ILE A 264 -23.60 0.03 -3.26
C ILE A 264 -24.60 1.18 -3.36
N LYS A 265 -25.47 1.34 -2.37
CA LYS A 265 -26.47 2.45 -2.34
C LYS A 265 -25.85 3.84 -2.23
N GLN A 266 -24.68 3.98 -1.61
CA GLN A 266 -23.98 5.28 -1.54
C GLN A 266 -23.39 5.72 -2.88
N ARG A 267 -23.25 4.80 -3.82
CA ARG A 267 -22.73 5.09 -5.15
C ARG A 267 -23.85 5.56 -6.12
N GLU A 268 -25.09 5.08 -5.93
CA GLU A 268 -26.27 5.52 -6.68
C GLU A 268 -26.66 6.95 -6.30
#